data_b9e055a9f258554f44765dca88de5249
#
_entry.id   b9e055a9f258554f44765dca88de5249
#
_cell.length_a   1.000
_cell.length_b   1.000
_cell.length_c   1.000
_cell.angle_alpha   90.00
_cell.angle_beta   90.00
_cell.angle_gamma   90.00
#
_symmetry.space_group_name_H-M   'P 1'
#
loop_
_entity.id
_entity.type
_entity.pdbx_description
1 polymer ?
#
loop_
_entity_poly.entity_id
_entity_poly.type
_entity_poly.pdbx_seq_one_letter_code
_entity_poly.pdbx_strand_id
1 'polypeptide(L)'
;DKNTNYPGNNLKPQLHHIVDLVQDTKSKTLLDYGCGKGLQYTKWKHHEEIGVMPELYDPGIPEYEVLPDGPFDGIYSTDVMEHIPKEHLQETFENIFSRARRFVFLAICTKPAIAVLPNGENAHCTVEPIGFWVSMVNKYSPKRVYTHIKTYGKCNNYTILNEDLYMEWFINNLEVKS
;
A
#
# COMPACT_ATOMS: atom_id res chain seq x y z
N ASP A 1 -9.31 4.61 21.01
CA ASP A 1 -10.38 3.81 21.58
C ASP A 1 -9.91 2.37 21.76
N LYS A 2 -9.84 1.88 23.03
CA LYS A 2 -9.25 0.59 23.40
C LYS A 2 -10.08 -0.65 22.97
N ASN A 3 -11.11 -0.47 22.15
CA ASN A 3 -12.11 -1.49 21.87
C ASN A 3 -12.36 -1.81 20.39
N THR A 4 -11.43 -1.54 19.49
CA THR A 4 -11.53 -2.08 18.14
C THR A 4 -10.93 -3.48 18.13
N ASN A 5 -11.80 -4.49 18.11
CA ASN A 5 -11.45 -5.91 17.87
C ASN A 5 -10.94 -6.16 16.44
N TYR A 6 -10.35 -5.16 15.80
CA TYR A 6 -9.79 -5.29 14.45
C TYR A 6 -8.46 -6.06 14.55
N PRO A 7 -8.38 -7.24 13.96
CA PRO A 7 -7.19 -8.11 14.10
C PRO A 7 -5.96 -7.56 13.37
N GLY A 8 -6.11 -6.56 12.48
CA GLY A 8 -5.01 -5.93 11.77
C GLY A 8 -4.20 -6.88 10.87
N ASN A 9 -4.83 -7.90 10.27
CA ASN A 9 -4.12 -8.92 9.48
C ASN A 9 -4.48 -8.89 7.99
N ASN A 10 -4.72 -7.72 7.43
CA ASN A 10 -5.10 -7.59 6.03
C ASN A 10 -3.90 -7.63 5.07
N LEU A 11 -2.69 -7.57 5.59
CA LEU A 11 -1.48 -7.79 4.81
C LEU A 11 -1.39 -9.24 4.29
N LYS A 12 -1.74 -10.23 5.10
CA LYS A 12 -1.55 -11.65 4.77
C LYS A 12 -2.12 -12.07 3.40
N PRO A 13 -3.36 -11.70 3.01
CA PRO A 13 -3.88 -12.03 1.67
C PRO A 13 -3.14 -11.37 0.51
N GLN A 14 -2.36 -10.32 0.80
CA GLN A 14 -1.61 -9.53 -0.19
C GLN A 14 -0.12 -9.87 -0.20
N LEU A 15 0.36 -10.63 0.78
CA LEU A 15 1.77 -10.81 1.09
C LEU A 15 2.58 -11.31 -0.11
N HIS A 16 2.07 -12.28 -0.88
CA HIS A 16 2.74 -12.80 -2.05
C HIS A 16 3.02 -11.73 -3.11
N HIS A 17 2.09 -10.78 -3.34
CA HIS A 17 2.33 -9.67 -4.28
C HIS A 17 3.48 -8.77 -3.83
N ILE A 18 3.58 -8.51 -2.53
CA ILE A 18 4.66 -7.69 -1.97
C ILE A 18 5.98 -8.42 -2.03
N VAL A 19 6.00 -9.72 -1.72
CA VAL A 19 7.20 -10.58 -1.84
C VAL A 19 7.72 -10.57 -3.27
N ASP A 20 6.85 -10.82 -4.25
CA ASP A 20 7.21 -10.82 -5.67
C ASP A 20 7.79 -9.45 -6.08
N LEU A 21 7.13 -8.35 -5.72
CA LEU A 21 7.61 -7.00 -6.02
C LEU A 21 8.97 -6.70 -5.39
N VAL A 22 9.19 -7.10 -4.15
CA VAL A 22 10.47 -6.90 -3.45
C VAL A 22 11.58 -7.70 -4.14
N GLN A 23 11.32 -8.95 -4.50
CA GLN A 23 12.29 -9.81 -5.19
C GLN A 23 12.62 -9.29 -6.58
N ASP A 24 11.60 -9.01 -7.38
CA ASP A 24 11.74 -8.55 -8.75
C ASP A 24 12.46 -7.22 -8.83
N THR A 25 12.09 -6.28 -7.97
CA THR A 25 12.73 -4.94 -7.93
C THR A 25 14.00 -4.90 -7.10
N LYS A 26 14.40 -5.99 -6.43
CA LYS A 26 15.55 -6.05 -5.49
C LYS A 26 15.51 -4.93 -4.45
N SER A 27 14.31 -4.64 -3.95
CA SER A 27 14.08 -3.58 -2.97
C SER A 27 14.73 -3.89 -1.64
N LYS A 28 15.30 -2.86 -1.00
CA LYS A 28 16.02 -2.96 0.29
C LYS A 28 15.39 -2.11 1.38
N THR A 29 14.61 -1.10 0.99
CA THR A 29 13.93 -0.19 1.90
C THR A 29 12.44 -0.17 1.58
N LEU A 30 11.61 -0.37 2.58
CA LEU A 30 10.15 -0.45 2.42
C LEU A 30 9.46 0.45 3.44
N LEU A 31 8.27 0.92 3.07
CA LEU A 31 7.32 1.57 3.96
C LEU A 31 5.97 0.85 3.91
N ASP A 32 5.44 0.46 5.06
CA ASP A 32 4.04 0.07 5.24
C ASP A 32 3.23 1.32 5.63
N TYR A 33 2.49 1.84 4.67
CA TYR A 33 1.69 3.05 4.83
C TYR A 33 0.28 2.68 5.29
N GLY A 34 -0.01 2.92 6.57
CA GLY A 34 -1.22 2.48 7.26
C GLY A 34 -1.04 1.12 7.94
N CYS A 35 0.08 0.94 8.64
CA CYS A 35 0.47 -0.33 9.26
C CYS A 35 -0.41 -0.76 10.45
N GLY A 36 -1.31 0.12 10.90
CA GLY A 36 -2.09 -0.09 12.11
C GLY A 36 -1.17 -0.31 13.32
N LYS A 37 -1.50 -1.28 14.16
CA LYS A 37 -0.73 -1.61 15.38
C LYS A 37 0.58 -2.38 15.11
N GLY A 38 1.00 -2.54 13.87
CA GLY A 38 2.22 -3.25 13.51
C GLY A 38 2.23 -4.75 13.88
N LEU A 39 1.08 -5.35 14.20
CA LEU A 39 0.98 -6.76 14.60
C LEU A 39 1.43 -7.72 13.49
N GLN A 40 1.37 -7.28 12.24
CA GLN A 40 1.82 -7.99 11.06
C GLN A 40 3.31 -8.35 11.16
N TYR A 41 4.08 -7.55 11.88
CA TYR A 41 5.53 -7.73 12.04
C TYR A 41 5.88 -8.25 13.43
N THR A 42 5.26 -7.72 14.47
CA THR A 42 5.58 -8.11 15.85
C THR A 42 5.03 -9.48 16.23
N LYS A 43 3.83 -9.83 15.76
CA LYS A 43 3.14 -11.08 16.08
C LYS A 43 3.27 -12.14 14.98
N TRP A 44 2.99 -11.75 13.72
CA TRP A 44 2.93 -12.71 12.60
C TRP A 44 4.21 -12.76 11.77
N LYS A 45 5.15 -11.85 12.00
CA LYS A 45 6.50 -11.83 11.43
C LYS A 45 6.54 -11.87 9.89
N HIS A 46 5.55 -11.27 9.23
CA HIS A 46 5.49 -11.25 7.77
C HIS A 46 6.74 -10.65 7.10
N HIS A 47 7.50 -9.81 7.81
CA HIS A 47 8.79 -9.30 7.32
C HIS A 47 9.82 -10.40 7.04
N GLU A 48 9.71 -11.57 7.69
CA GLU A 48 10.61 -12.71 7.43
C GLU A 48 10.36 -13.29 6.02
N GLU A 49 9.08 -13.32 5.58
CA GLU A 49 8.69 -13.76 4.23
C GLU A 49 8.99 -12.68 3.18
N ILE A 50 8.77 -11.41 3.50
CA ILE A 50 9.11 -10.27 2.65
C ILE A 50 10.64 -10.18 2.45
N GLY A 51 11.43 -10.59 3.43
CA GLY A 51 12.89 -10.51 3.44
C GLY A 51 13.44 -9.12 3.81
N VAL A 52 12.56 -8.16 4.12
CA VAL A 52 12.89 -6.79 4.53
C VAL A 52 11.91 -6.34 5.61
N MET A 53 12.42 -5.82 6.71
CA MET A 53 11.58 -5.15 7.72
C MET A 53 11.23 -3.75 7.20
N PRO A 54 9.94 -3.43 6.99
CA PRO A 54 9.54 -2.09 6.56
C PRO A 54 9.65 -1.07 7.69
N GLU A 55 9.80 0.19 7.35
CA GLU A 55 9.40 1.27 8.24
C GLU A 55 7.87 1.32 8.32
N LEU A 56 7.35 1.72 9.47
CA LEU A 56 5.92 1.67 9.78
C LEU A 56 5.38 3.08 9.92
N TYR A 57 4.24 3.34 9.29
CA TYR A 57 3.51 4.59 9.43
C TYR A 57 2.01 4.36 9.59
N ASP A 58 1.43 4.96 10.60
CA ASP A 58 -0.02 5.05 10.79
C ASP A 58 -0.37 6.26 11.66
N PRO A 59 -1.08 7.28 11.13
CA PRO A 59 -1.36 8.51 11.88
C PRO A 59 -2.28 8.31 13.08
N GLY A 60 -2.95 7.17 13.19
CA GLY A 60 -3.81 6.79 14.31
C GLY A 60 -3.10 6.05 15.43
N ILE A 61 -1.81 5.73 15.28
CA ILE A 61 -1.02 4.94 16.24
C ILE A 61 0.16 5.77 16.72
N PRO A 62 0.21 6.17 18.01
CA PRO A 62 1.25 7.07 18.52
C PRO A 62 2.69 6.64 18.26
N GLU A 63 2.95 5.32 18.24
CA GLU A 63 4.27 4.76 17.97
C GLU A 63 4.69 4.92 16.50
N TYR A 64 3.73 5.13 15.58
CA TYR A 64 3.94 5.17 14.12
C TYR A 64 3.37 6.43 13.47
N GLU A 65 2.99 7.46 14.25
CA GLU A 65 2.31 8.67 13.74
C GLU A 65 3.21 9.60 12.92
N VAL A 66 4.52 9.44 13.02
CA VAL A 66 5.48 10.26 12.28
C VAL A 66 5.78 9.60 10.95
N LEU A 67 5.37 10.27 9.86
CA LEU A 67 5.67 9.76 8.51
C LEU A 67 7.17 9.85 8.23
N PRO A 68 7.86 8.71 7.97
CA PRO A 68 9.28 8.72 7.68
C PRO A 68 9.62 9.48 6.39
N ASP A 69 10.77 10.14 6.37
CA ASP A 69 11.17 11.02 5.26
C ASP A 69 11.38 10.27 3.93
N GLY A 70 11.91 9.06 3.97
CA GLY A 70 12.25 8.28 2.78
C GLY A 70 13.51 8.79 2.07
N PRO A 71 13.71 8.51 0.79
CA PRO A 71 12.85 7.72 -0.08
C PRO A 71 12.98 6.21 0.15
N PHE A 72 11.91 5.46 -0.19
CA PHE A 72 11.85 4.00 -0.08
C PHE A 72 11.89 3.34 -1.47
N ASP A 73 12.52 2.18 -1.58
CA ASP A 73 12.47 1.39 -2.81
C ASP A 73 11.05 0.95 -3.12
N GLY A 74 10.29 0.51 -2.09
CA GLY A 74 8.90 0.14 -2.23
C GLY A 74 8.01 0.70 -1.13
N ILE A 75 6.79 1.07 -1.50
CA ILE A 75 5.75 1.45 -0.55
C ILE A 75 4.52 0.59 -0.81
N TYR A 76 3.92 0.06 0.24
CA TYR A 76 2.66 -0.63 0.12
C TYR A 76 1.65 -0.13 1.15
N SER A 77 0.38 -0.26 0.80
CA SER A 77 -0.74 0.15 1.64
C SER A 77 -1.89 -0.82 1.43
N THR A 78 -2.38 -1.43 2.49
CA THR A 78 -3.39 -2.48 2.43
C THR A 78 -4.55 -2.18 3.37
N ASP A 79 -5.76 -2.02 2.82
CA ASP A 79 -6.97 -1.64 3.57
C ASP A 79 -6.83 -0.29 4.29
N VAL A 80 -6.39 0.73 3.57
CA VAL A 80 -6.17 2.07 4.11
C VAL A 80 -6.89 3.13 3.27
N MET A 81 -6.75 3.09 1.95
CA MET A 81 -7.22 4.17 1.06
C MET A 81 -8.73 4.41 1.19
N GLU A 82 -9.53 3.37 1.38
CA GLU A 82 -10.97 3.45 1.60
C GLU A 82 -11.38 4.09 2.91
N HIS A 83 -10.46 4.17 3.88
CA HIS A 83 -10.67 4.84 5.18
C HIS A 83 -10.28 6.32 5.16
N ILE A 84 -9.67 6.79 4.08
CA ILE A 84 -9.22 8.17 3.96
C ILE A 84 -10.33 9.01 3.32
N PRO A 85 -10.78 10.11 3.96
CA PRO A 85 -11.72 11.05 3.36
C PRO A 85 -11.19 11.59 2.03
N LYS A 86 -12.09 11.81 1.06
CA LYS A 86 -11.70 12.22 -0.31
C LYS A 86 -10.85 13.49 -0.34
N GLU A 87 -11.11 14.43 0.55
CA GLU A 87 -10.36 15.68 0.70
C GLU A 87 -8.90 15.48 1.11
N HIS A 88 -8.56 14.35 1.73
CA HIS A 88 -7.20 14.02 2.16
C HIS A 88 -6.46 13.06 1.21
N LEU A 89 -7.16 12.51 0.20
CA LEU A 89 -6.53 11.58 -0.74
C LEU A 89 -5.39 12.23 -1.53
N GLN A 90 -5.52 13.50 -1.91
CA GLN A 90 -4.46 14.20 -2.63
C GLN A 90 -3.15 14.18 -1.84
N GLU A 91 -3.19 14.66 -0.61
CA GLU A 91 -2.02 14.69 0.28
C GLU A 91 -1.45 13.29 0.50
N THR A 92 -2.33 12.29 0.69
CA THR A 92 -1.93 10.90 0.86
C THR A 92 -1.17 10.37 -0.36
N PHE A 93 -1.68 10.58 -1.57
CA PHE A 93 -1.00 10.15 -2.78
C PHE A 93 0.32 10.90 -3.02
N GLU A 94 0.35 12.21 -2.75
CA GLU A 94 1.59 13.01 -2.81
C GLU A 94 2.63 12.48 -1.80
N ASN A 95 2.22 12.16 -0.59
CA ASN A 95 3.08 11.58 0.44
C ASN A 95 3.67 10.23 0.02
N ILE A 96 2.86 9.34 -0.54
CA ILE A 96 3.30 8.03 -1.02
C ILE A 96 4.25 8.18 -2.21
N PHE A 97 3.83 8.89 -3.27
CA PHE A 97 4.58 8.92 -4.52
C PHE A 97 5.83 9.81 -4.50
N SER A 98 5.88 10.82 -3.63
CA SER A 98 7.11 11.59 -3.44
C SER A 98 8.24 10.78 -2.79
N ARG A 99 7.87 9.74 -2.01
CA ARG A 99 8.79 8.87 -1.28
C ARG A 99 9.10 7.55 -1.98
N ALA A 100 8.33 7.15 -2.99
CA ALA A 100 8.54 5.91 -3.72
C ALA A 100 9.62 6.05 -4.80
N ARG A 101 10.52 5.05 -4.90
CA ARG A 101 11.57 4.98 -5.92
C ARG A 101 11.27 3.97 -7.02
N ARG A 102 10.81 2.77 -6.67
CA ARG A 102 10.67 1.63 -7.60
C ARG A 102 9.22 1.20 -7.75
N PHE A 103 8.56 0.83 -6.65
CA PHE A 103 7.19 0.38 -6.73
C PHE A 103 6.27 0.97 -5.65
N VAL A 104 4.98 1.00 -5.97
CA VAL A 104 3.89 1.19 -5.02
C VAL A 104 2.88 0.05 -5.21
N PHE A 105 2.43 -0.55 -4.11
CA PHE A 105 1.36 -1.54 -4.10
C PHE A 105 0.20 -1.05 -3.24
N LEU A 106 -1.00 -0.98 -3.81
CA LEU A 106 -2.22 -0.56 -3.13
C LEU A 106 -3.26 -1.70 -3.17
N ALA A 107 -3.69 -2.16 -2.00
CA ALA A 107 -4.84 -3.07 -1.89
C ALA A 107 -6.00 -2.31 -1.25
N ILE A 108 -7.12 -2.17 -1.98
CA ILE A 108 -8.22 -1.26 -1.65
C ILE A 108 -9.55 -2.01 -1.65
N CYS A 109 -10.32 -1.88 -0.57
CA CYS A 109 -11.66 -2.44 -0.49
C CYS A 109 -12.69 -1.54 -1.19
N THR A 110 -13.51 -2.14 -2.07
CA THR A 110 -14.53 -1.44 -2.86
C THR A 110 -15.97 -1.68 -2.37
N LYS A 111 -16.13 -2.07 -1.11
CA LYS A 111 -17.44 -2.23 -0.45
C LYS A 111 -17.46 -1.48 0.88
N PRO A 112 -18.64 -1.06 1.36
CA PRO A 112 -18.78 -0.51 2.70
C PRO A 112 -18.22 -1.47 3.77
N ALA A 113 -17.62 -0.91 4.82
CA ALA A 113 -17.22 -1.67 6.00
C ALA A 113 -18.44 -2.19 6.77
N ILE A 114 -18.24 -3.25 7.53
CA ILE A 114 -19.23 -3.67 8.55
C ILE A 114 -19.20 -2.68 9.72
N ALA A 115 -18.01 -2.12 10.01
CA ALA A 115 -17.82 -1.20 11.12
C ALA A 115 -18.40 0.19 10.81
N VAL A 116 -18.99 0.79 11.83
CA VAL A 116 -19.53 2.15 11.83
C VAL A 116 -18.74 2.96 12.85
N LEU A 117 -18.39 4.18 12.47
CA LEU A 117 -17.69 5.11 13.35
C LEU A 117 -18.62 5.67 14.44
N PRO A 118 -18.08 6.22 15.55
CA PRO A 118 -18.91 6.78 16.63
C PRO A 118 -19.88 7.89 16.20
N ASN A 119 -19.60 8.58 15.09
CA ASN A 119 -20.46 9.60 14.50
C ASN A 119 -21.56 9.03 13.58
N GLY A 120 -21.66 7.71 13.44
CA GLY A 120 -22.65 7.02 12.61
C GLY A 120 -22.24 6.82 11.14
N GLU A 121 -21.09 7.32 10.73
CA GLU A 121 -20.56 7.14 9.37
C GLU A 121 -19.94 5.76 9.18
N ASN A 122 -19.92 5.26 7.94
CA ASN A 122 -19.24 4.02 7.62
C ASN A 122 -17.72 4.18 7.75
N ALA A 123 -17.03 3.18 8.31
CA ALA A 123 -15.58 3.24 8.47
C ALA A 123 -14.84 3.29 7.12
N HIS A 124 -15.42 2.77 6.02
CA HIS A 124 -14.95 3.03 4.66
C HIS A 124 -15.64 4.30 4.15
N CYS A 125 -15.02 5.44 4.36
CA CYS A 125 -15.59 6.73 3.94
C CYS A 125 -15.41 7.03 2.45
N THR A 126 -14.48 6.31 1.76
CA THR A 126 -14.23 6.45 0.32
C THR A 126 -14.38 5.10 -0.38
N VAL A 127 -15.61 4.76 -0.75
CA VAL A 127 -15.94 3.52 -1.47
C VAL A 127 -16.13 3.83 -2.95
N GLU A 128 -15.09 3.60 -3.74
CA GLU A 128 -15.05 3.98 -5.16
C GLU A 128 -14.64 2.78 -6.05
N PRO A 129 -15.07 2.78 -7.34
CA PRO A 129 -14.66 1.75 -8.29
C PRO A 129 -13.18 1.90 -8.68
N ILE A 130 -12.60 0.82 -9.26
CA ILE A 130 -11.20 0.79 -9.69
C ILE A 130 -10.80 1.98 -10.56
N GLY A 131 -11.68 2.43 -11.46
CA GLY A 131 -11.40 3.56 -12.36
C GLY A 131 -11.11 4.87 -11.64
N PHE A 132 -11.75 5.11 -10.49
CA PHE A 132 -11.43 6.24 -9.63
C PHE A 132 -9.99 6.16 -9.10
N TRP A 133 -9.62 5.02 -8.55
CA TRP A 133 -8.28 4.79 -7.97
C TRP A 133 -7.19 4.85 -9.03
N VAL A 134 -7.42 4.26 -10.21
CA VAL A 134 -6.51 4.38 -11.37
C VAL A 134 -6.33 5.84 -11.77
N SER A 135 -7.40 6.63 -11.82
CA SER A 135 -7.33 8.06 -12.14
C SER A 135 -6.50 8.84 -11.11
N MET A 136 -6.70 8.55 -9.81
CA MET A 136 -5.91 9.17 -8.74
C MET A 136 -4.43 8.81 -8.86
N VAL A 137 -4.10 7.53 -9.04
CA VAL A 137 -2.71 7.11 -9.22
C VAL A 137 -2.08 7.76 -10.44
N ASN A 138 -2.76 7.78 -11.61
CA ASN A 138 -2.24 8.42 -12.83
C ASN A 138 -1.95 9.91 -12.63
N LYS A 139 -2.69 10.58 -11.75
CA LYS A 139 -2.48 12.01 -11.47
C LYS A 139 -1.23 12.26 -10.65
N TYR A 140 -0.91 11.38 -9.70
CA TYR A 140 0.15 11.62 -8.71
C TYR A 140 1.38 10.73 -8.89
N SER A 141 1.25 9.57 -9.55
CA SER A 141 2.37 8.65 -9.76
C SER A 141 3.35 9.20 -10.77
N PRO A 142 4.63 9.36 -10.40
CA PRO A 142 5.68 9.61 -11.38
C PRO A 142 5.79 8.42 -12.35
N LYS A 143 6.04 8.68 -13.63
CA LYS A 143 6.24 7.61 -14.64
C LYS A 143 7.33 6.59 -14.26
N ARG A 144 8.25 6.96 -13.36
CA ARG A 144 9.34 6.10 -12.87
C ARG A 144 8.95 5.11 -11.80
N VAL A 145 7.71 5.16 -11.30
CA VAL A 145 7.25 4.28 -10.22
C VAL A 145 6.28 3.25 -10.78
N TYR A 146 6.64 1.98 -10.64
CA TYR A 146 5.81 0.85 -11.00
C TYR A 146 4.68 0.69 -9.99
N THR A 147 3.44 0.73 -10.41
CA THR A 147 2.32 0.76 -9.47
C THR A 147 1.33 -0.35 -9.72
N HIS A 148 1.08 -1.14 -8.68
CA HIS A 148 0.04 -2.16 -8.63
C HIS A 148 -1.15 -1.67 -7.81
N ILE A 149 -2.34 -1.77 -8.39
CA ILE A 149 -3.60 -1.51 -7.70
C ILE A 149 -4.42 -2.79 -7.71
N LYS A 150 -4.71 -3.30 -6.53
CA LYS A 150 -5.62 -4.43 -6.33
C LYS A 150 -6.87 -3.93 -5.62
N THR A 151 -8.03 -4.13 -6.23
CA THR A 151 -9.30 -3.89 -5.56
C THR A 151 -9.99 -5.21 -5.26
N TYR A 152 -10.78 -5.24 -4.19
CA TYR A 152 -11.56 -6.40 -3.79
C TYR A 152 -12.87 -5.97 -3.10
N GLY A 153 -13.73 -6.93 -2.84
CA GLY A 153 -15.05 -6.69 -2.26
C GLY A 153 -16.16 -6.70 -3.29
N LYS A 154 -16.67 -5.55 -3.72
CA LYS A 154 -17.72 -5.47 -4.75
C LYS A 154 -17.13 -5.67 -6.16
N CYS A 155 -15.93 -5.17 -6.39
CA CYS A 155 -15.17 -5.32 -7.65
C CYS A 155 -13.79 -5.89 -7.34
N ASN A 156 -13.49 -7.04 -7.95
CA ASN A 156 -12.16 -7.66 -7.84
C ASN A 156 -11.39 -7.38 -9.14
N ASN A 157 -10.43 -6.46 -9.08
CA ASN A 157 -9.59 -6.10 -10.21
C ASN A 157 -8.14 -6.01 -9.77
N TYR A 158 -7.26 -6.26 -10.73
CA TYR A 158 -5.83 -6.07 -10.59
C TYR A 158 -5.34 -5.26 -11.78
N THR A 159 -4.75 -4.12 -11.52
CA THR A 159 -4.28 -3.17 -12.54
C THR A 159 -2.85 -2.78 -12.27
N ILE A 160 -2.03 -2.84 -13.30
CA ILE A 160 -0.63 -2.43 -13.27
C ILE A 160 -0.50 -1.15 -14.08
N LEU A 161 0.20 -0.18 -13.54
CA LEU A 161 0.52 1.09 -14.18
C LEU A 161 2.02 1.25 -14.30
N ASN A 162 2.46 1.87 -15.41
CA ASN A 162 3.88 2.05 -15.75
C ASN A 162 4.61 0.71 -15.95
N GLU A 163 3.95 -0.29 -16.55
CA GLU A 163 4.49 -1.63 -16.79
C GLU A 163 5.76 -1.61 -17.67
N ASP A 164 5.88 -0.68 -18.60
CA ASP A 164 7.05 -0.52 -19.46
C ASP A 164 8.34 -0.37 -18.66
N LEU A 165 8.30 0.34 -17.53
CA LEU A 165 9.45 0.52 -16.62
C LEU A 165 9.88 -0.78 -15.94
N TYR A 166 8.90 -1.63 -15.61
CA TYR A 166 9.19 -2.94 -15.03
C TYR A 166 9.88 -3.84 -16.05
N MET A 167 9.43 -3.83 -17.28
CA MET A 167 10.04 -4.60 -18.37
C MET A 167 11.46 -4.12 -18.67
N GLU A 168 11.71 -2.83 -18.76
CA GLU A 168 13.07 -2.28 -18.93
C GLU A 168 13.98 -2.70 -17.77
N TRP A 169 13.49 -2.58 -16.54
CA TRP A 169 14.26 -2.97 -15.37
C TRP A 169 14.53 -4.48 -15.34
N PHE A 170 13.55 -5.31 -15.68
CA PHE A 170 13.67 -6.77 -15.73
C PHE A 170 14.67 -7.21 -16.79
N ILE A 171 14.61 -6.64 -17.99
CA ILE A 171 15.54 -6.92 -19.10
C ILE A 171 16.98 -6.56 -18.70
N ASN A 172 17.20 -5.36 -18.16
CA ASN A 172 18.53 -4.91 -17.73
C ASN A 172 19.14 -5.76 -16.60
N ASN A 173 18.31 -6.45 -15.82
CA ASN A 173 18.80 -7.34 -14.77
C ASN A 173 19.00 -8.81 -15.22
N LEU A 174 18.45 -9.19 -16.38
CA LEU A 174 18.74 -10.50 -17.00
C LEU A 174 20.12 -10.49 -17.66
N GLU A 175 20.53 -9.40 -18.27
CA GLU A 175 21.83 -9.26 -18.95
C GLU A 175 23.03 -9.28 -17.99
N VAL A 176 22.85 -8.98 -16.71
CA VAL A 176 23.91 -9.01 -15.67
C VAL A 176 24.19 -10.44 -15.17
N LYS A 177 23.39 -11.44 -15.55
CA LYS A 177 23.59 -12.85 -15.14
C LYS A 177 24.23 -13.74 -16.21
N SER A 178 24.60 -13.18 -17.34
CA SER A 178 25.37 -13.86 -18.41
C SER A 178 26.84 -13.40 -18.36
#